data_c705f9c812024a8e40d232438bb5bb8b
#
_entry.id   c705f9c812024a8e40d232438bb5bb8b
#
_cell.length_a   1.000
_cell.length_b   1.000
_cell.length_c   1.000
_cell.angle_alpha   90.00
_cell.angle_beta   90.00
_cell.angle_gamma   90.00
#
_symmetry.space_group_name_H-M   'P 1'
#
loop_
_entity.id
_entity.type
_entity.pdbx_description
1 polymer ?
#
loop_
_entity_poly.entity_id
_entity_poly.type
_entity_poly.pdbx_seq_one_letter_code
_entity_poly.pdbx_strand_id
1 'polypeptide(L)'
;MGRLFAVVNTHLWWKSEAAQPGSTYARAAQVRLMMAEAEVLKNKYGCTIFVTGDMNAYEDSLPIRQFIEGGYTPCYKAATDATDNGNGHHICGPKDGYSRTSRRRSPDREKGAIDHCFIYNAQEGVAVKVFDCITARFTVKLTDHYPYLIDAAL
;
A
#
# COMPACT_ATOMS: atom_id res chain seq x y z
N MET A 1 -6.82 20.80 -20.12
CA MET A 1 -5.56 20.78 -19.34
C MET A 1 -5.54 19.49 -18.56
N GLY A 2 -4.41 18.76 -18.55
CA GLY A 2 -4.25 17.59 -17.70
C GLY A 2 -4.15 17.98 -16.23
N ARG A 3 -4.59 17.11 -15.33
CA ARG A 3 -4.41 17.30 -13.89
C ARG A 3 -3.05 16.76 -13.44
N LEU A 4 -2.44 17.44 -12.49
CA LEU A 4 -1.20 16.97 -11.89
C LEU A 4 -1.51 15.99 -10.76
N PHE A 5 -0.72 14.94 -10.67
CA PHE A 5 -0.71 14.03 -9.52
C PHE A 5 0.74 13.69 -9.15
N ALA A 6 0.93 13.20 -7.94
CA ALA A 6 2.22 12.72 -7.46
C ALA A 6 2.10 11.27 -6.99
N VAL A 7 3.18 10.52 -7.14
CA VAL A 7 3.32 9.17 -6.57
C VAL A 7 4.52 9.17 -5.63
N VAL A 8 4.29 8.79 -4.39
CA VAL A 8 5.33 8.57 -3.38
C VAL A 8 5.42 7.07 -3.16
N ASN A 9 6.51 6.46 -3.60
CA ASN A 9 6.71 5.02 -3.49
C ASN A 9 7.81 4.71 -2.48
N THR A 10 7.64 3.65 -1.70
CA THR A 10 8.56 3.27 -0.63
C THR A 10 8.67 1.77 -0.45
N HIS A 11 9.75 1.38 0.25
CA HIS A 11 9.89 0.10 0.90
C HIS A 11 10.38 0.37 2.33
N LEU A 12 9.50 0.20 3.32
CA LEU A 12 9.81 0.50 4.71
C LEU A 12 10.70 -0.58 5.34
N TRP A 13 11.20 -0.29 6.51
CA TRP A 13 12.06 -1.19 7.28
C TRP A 13 11.49 -2.61 7.38
N TRP A 14 12.25 -3.60 6.91
CA TRP A 14 11.75 -4.95 6.66
C TRP A 14 11.76 -5.91 7.86
N LYS A 15 12.61 -5.65 8.87
CA LYS A 15 12.70 -6.58 10.00
C LYS A 15 11.44 -6.56 10.86
N SER A 16 11.04 -7.74 11.35
CA SER A 16 9.95 -7.87 12.30
C SER A 16 10.33 -7.32 13.67
N GLU A 17 9.34 -7.01 14.49
CA GLU A 17 9.55 -6.57 15.88
C GLU A 17 10.26 -7.64 16.72
N ALA A 18 9.96 -8.93 16.47
CA ALA A 18 10.59 -10.07 17.13
C ALA A 18 12.08 -10.23 16.74
N ALA A 19 12.44 -9.93 15.49
CA ALA A 19 13.81 -10.01 15.02
C ALA A 19 14.63 -8.79 15.44
N GLN A 20 14.01 -7.63 15.55
CA GLN A 20 14.63 -6.38 15.98
C GLN A 20 13.61 -5.50 16.71
N PRO A 21 13.67 -5.45 18.04
CA PRO A 21 12.82 -4.57 18.83
C PRO A 21 12.93 -3.11 18.39
N GLY A 22 11.80 -2.41 18.30
CA GLY A 22 11.70 -1.04 17.80
C GLY A 22 11.43 -0.92 16.31
N SER A 23 11.34 -2.04 15.57
CA SER A 23 11.07 -2.04 14.12
C SER A 23 9.73 -1.37 13.76
N THR A 24 8.71 -1.53 14.59
CA THR A 24 7.41 -0.87 14.40
C THR A 24 7.54 0.64 14.51
N TYR A 25 8.29 1.14 15.47
CA TYR A 25 8.54 2.58 15.63
C TYR A 25 9.42 3.15 14.51
N ALA A 26 10.39 2.36 14.01
CA ALA A 26 11.20 2.75 12.86
C ALA A 26 10.32 2.96 11.62
N ARG A 27 9.42 2.01 11.29
CA ARG A 27 8.44 2.17 10.20
C ARG A 27 7.52 3.36 10.42
N ALA A 28 7.02 3.54 11.65
CA ALA A 28 6.18 4.69 11.99
C ALA A 28 6.90 6.03 11.80
N ALA A 29 8.21 6.09 12.08
CA ALA A 29 9.01 7.28 11.81
C ALA A 29 9.18 7.53 10.30
N GLN A 30 9.43 6.48 9.52
CA GLN A 30 9.50 6.58 8.05
C GLN A 30 8.16 7.05 7.46
N VAL A 31 7.02 6.56 7.95
CA VAL A 31 5.69 7.03 7.53
C VAL A 31 5.52 8.52 7.81
N ARG A 32 5.92 9.01 8.97
CA ARG A 32 5.86 10.46 9.26
C ARG A 32 6.67 11.30 8.28
N LEU A 33 7.85 10.84 7.88
CA LEU A 33 8.65 11.52 6.85
C LEU A 33 7.94 11.53 5.50
N MET A 34 7.34 10.41 5.09
CA MET A 34 6.57 10.35 3.84
C MET A 34 5.37 11.28 3.87
N MET A 35 4.64 11.34 4.99
CA MET A 35 3.50 12.25 5.15
C MET A 35 3.95 13.72 5.09
N ALA A 36 5.11 14.05 5.67
CA ALA A 36 5.67 15.40 5.59
C ALA A 36 6.01 15.78 4.14
N GLU A 37 6.63 14.89 3.38
CA GLU A 37 6.91 15.12 1.95
C GLU A 37 5.62 15.23 1.12
N ALA A 38 4.62 14.42 1.41
CA ALA A 38 3.32 14.53 0.76
C ALA A 38 2.65 15.89 1.03
N GLU A 39 2.75 16.43 2.25
CA GLU A 39 2.28 17.77 2.57
C GLU A 39 3.04 18.86 1.78
N VAL A 40 4.35 18.73 1.61
CA VAL A 40 5.14 19.63 0.77
C VAL A 40 4.65 19.61 -0.67
N LEU A 41 4.41 18.43 -1.23
CA LEU A 41 3.89 18.27 -2.60
C LEU A 41 2.48 18.85 -2.74
N LYS A 42 1.59 18.56 -1.79
CA LYS A 42 0.24 19.14 -1.73
C LYS A 42 0.28 20.66 -1.71
N ASN A 43 1.06 21.24 -0.82
CA ASN A 43 1.13 22.71 -0.67
C ASN A 43 1.75 23.39 -1.88
N LYS A 44 2.72 22.75 -2.55
CA LYS A 44 3.39 23.29 -3.71
C LYS A 44 2.57 23.18 -4.99
N TYR A 45 1.86 22.08 -5.16
CA TYR A 45 1.23 21.76 -6.44
C TYR A 45 -0.30 21.61 -6.37
N GLY A 46 -0.90 21.53 -5.19
CA GLY A 46 -2.32 21.30 -5.02
C GLY A 46 -2.79 19.97 -5.62
N CYS A 47 -1.90 18.99 -5.78
CA CYS A 47 -2.16 17.78 -6.54
C CYS A 47 -2.70 16.64 -5.66
N THR A 48 -3.37 15.69 -6.31
CA THR A 48 -3.68 14.38 -5.72
C THR A 48 -2.39 13.58 -5.54
N ILE A 49 -2.27 12.86 -4.43
CA ILE A 49 -1.08 12.10 -4.09
C ILE A 49 -1.45 10.64 -3.88
N PHE A 50 -0.73 9.75 -4.55
CA PHE A 50 -0.77 8.31 -4.30
C PHE A 50 0.47 7.92 -3.51
N VAL A 51 0.29 7.18 -2.42
CA VAL A 51 1.37 6.61 -1.62
C VAL A 51 1.33 5.11 -1.77
N THR A 52 2.41 4.51 -2.27
CA THR A 52 2.46 3.09 -2.64
C THR A 52 3.70 2.41 -2.08
N GLY A 53 3.65 1.09 -1.97
CA GLY A 53 4.84 0.26 -1.73
C GLY A 53 4.67 -0.79 -0.65
N ASP A 54 5.76 -1.55 -0.44
CA ASP A 54 5.88 -2.49 0.66
C ASP A 54 6.13 -1.72 1.96
N MET A 55 5.11 -1.65 2.79
CA MET A 55 5.17 -0.97 4.09
C MET A 55 5.71 -1.89 5.19
N ASN A 56 5.91 -3.19 4.90
CA ASN A 56 6.29 -4.20 5.91
C ASN A 56 5.44 -4.12 7.19
N ALA A 57 4.17 -3.75 7.04
CA ALA A 57 3.27 -3.40 8.13
C ALA A 57 1.84 -3.75 7.76
N TYR A 58 1.13 -4.40 8.65
CA TYR A 58 -0.29 -4.76 8.46
C TYR A 58 -1.21 -3.57 8.72
N GLU A 59 -2.44 -3.65 8.20
CA GLU A 59 -3.42 -2.54 8.25
C GLU A 59 -3.71 -2.05 9.67
N ASP A 60 -3.74 -2.93 10.64
CA ASP A 60 -4.00 -2.62 12.05
C ASP A 60 -2.78 -2.10 12.83
N SER A 61 -1.61 -2.05 12.19
CA SER A 61 -0.35 -1.65 12.81
C SER A 61 -0.20 -0.13 12.93
N LEU A 62 0.63 0.31 13.87
CA LEU A 62 0.89 1.74 14.10
C LEU A 62 1.29 2.51 12.83
N PRO A 63 2.21 2.03 11.97
CA PRO A 63 2.58 2.75 10.76
C PRO A 63 1.40 3.01 9.83
N ILE A 64 0.53 2.02 9.63
CA ILE A 64 -0.61 2.13 8.70
C ILE A 64 -1.73 2.99 9.30
N ARG A 65 -1.99 2.85 10.60
CA ARG A 65 -2.95 3.74 11.28
C ARG A 65 -2.56 5.21 11.18
N GLN A 66 -1.27 5.55 11.21
CA GLN A 66 -0.82 6.94 11.02
C GLN A 66 -1.24 7.52 9.67
N PHE A 67 -1.16 6.75 8.58
CA PHE A 67 -1.69 7.19 7.29
C PHE A 67 -3.19 7.46 7.36
N ILE A 68 -3.96 6.51 7.90
CA ILE A 68 -5.42 6.63 7.99
C ILE A 68 -5.83 7.84 8.86
N GLU A 69 -5.22 7.99 10.03
CA GLU A 69 -5.44 9.11 10.95
C GLU A 69 -5.02 10.46 10.33
N GLY A 70 -4.01 10.44 9.45
CA GLY A 70 -3.56 11.59 8.66
C GLY A 70 -4.41 11.91 7.43
N GLY A 71 -5.55 11.25 7.24
CA GLY A 71 -6.48 11.51 6.15
C GLY A 71 -6.15 10.80 4.83
N TYR A 72 -5.25 9.82 4.85
CA TYR A 72 -4.97 8.97 3.70
C TYR A 72 -6.01 7.85 3.61
N THR A 73 -6.64 7.70 2.46
CA THR A 73 -7.64 6.66 2.23
C THR A 73 -7.01 5.49 1.48
N PRO A 74 -7.10 4.25 1.99
CA PRO A 74 -6.66 3.08 1.25
C PRO A 74 -7.36 3.01 -0.11
N CYS A 75 -6.61 2.80 -1.20
CA CYS A 75 -7.17 2.81 -2.55
C CYS A 75 -8.24 1.73 -2.75
N TYR A 76 -8.12 0.57 -2.12
CA TYR A 76 -9.14 -0.47 -2.18
C TYR A 76 -10.47 -0.05 -1.52
N LYS A 77 -10.43 0.84 -0.52
CA LYS A 77 -11.65 1.43 0.09
C LYS A 77 -12.21 2.59 -0.74
N ALA A 78 -11.34 3.30 -1.45
CA ALA A 78 -11.73 4.41 -2.32
C ALA A 78 -12.26 3.95 -3.68
N ALA A 79 -11.90 2.75 -4.12
CA ALA A 79 -12.24 2.23 -5.42
C ALA A 79 -13.75 1.95 -5.56
N THR A 80 -14.29 2.31 -6.72
CA THR A 80 -15.68 1.95 -7.10
C THR A 80 -15.79 0.46 -7.38
N ASP A 81 -14.75 -0.11 -7.98
CA ASP A 81 -14.61 -1.55 -8.24
C ASP A 81 -13.28 -2.04 -7.64
N ALA A 82 -13.38 -2.73 -6.53
CA ALA A 82 -12.25 -3.33 -5.84
C ALA A 82 -12.24 -4.84 -6.10
N THR A 83 -12.20 -5.24 -7.36
CA THR A 83 -12.03 -6.63 -7.74
C THR A 83 -10.63 -7.12 -7.42
N ASP A 84 -10.56 -8.31 -6.91
CA ASP A 84 -9.33 -8.91 -6.46
C ASP A 84 -9.16 -10.32 -6.99
N ASN A 85 -9.85 -10.64 -8.08
CA ASN A 85 -9.88 -11.99 -8.66
C ASN A 85 -10.18 -13.09 -7.61
N GLY A 86 -11.04 -12.79 -6.66
CA GLY A 86 -11.40 -13.70 -5.56
C GLY A 86 -10.36 -13.75 -4.44
N ASN A 87 -9.42 -12.83 -4.41
CA ASN A 87 -8.31 -12.84 -3.47
C ASN A 87 -8.49 -11.95 -2.23
N GLY A 88 -9.52 -11.11 -2.19
CA GLY A 88 -9.68 -10.13 -1.13
C GLY A 88 -8.75 -8.93 -1.36
N HIS A 89 -9.31 -7.86 -1.85
CA HIS A 89 -8.60 -6.64 -2.28
C HIS A 89 -7.81 -5.93 -1.18
N HIS A 90 -7.95 -6.34 0.05
CA HIS A 90 -7.16 -5.87 1.19
C HIS A 90 -6.03 -6.84 1.59
N ILE A 91 -5.89 -7.97 0.88
CA ILE A 91 -4.89 -8.99 1.16
C ILE A 91 -4.01 -9.12 -0.08
N CYS A 92 -3.02 -8.29 -0.19
CA CYS A 92 -2.05 -8.40 -1.26
C CYS A 92 -0.71 -8.85 -0.73
N GLY A 93 -0.35 -9.94 -1.18
CA GLY A 93 0.79 -10.76 -0.90
C GLY A 93 0.44 -12.17 -1.35
N PRO A 94 1.39 -13.09 -1.48
CA PRO A 94 1.09 -14.45 -1.87
C PRO A 94 0.00 -15.02 -0.98
N LYS A 95 -1.21 -15.21 -1.51
CA LYS A 95 -2.39 -15.67 -0.77
C LYS A 95 -2.21 -17.01 -0.09
N ASP A 96 -1.40 -17.84 -0.71
CA ASP A 96 -1.00 -19.14 -0.20
C ASP A 96 0.16 -19.06 0.78
N GLY A 97 0.66 -17.82 1.05
CA GLY A 97 1.79 -17.58 1.94
C GLY A 97 3.10 -18.16 1.41
N TYR A 98 3.20 -18.36 0.09
CA TYR A 98 4.44 -18.80 -0.53
C TYR A 98 5.41 -17.64 -0.66
N SER A 99 6.49 -17.71 0.10
CA SER A 99 7.70 -16.98 -0.24
C SER A 99 8.43 -17.75 -1.35
N ARG A 100 8.84 -17.04 -2.39
CA ARG A 100 9.64 -17.59 -3.48
C ARG A 100 10.93 -18.27 -2.99
N THR A 101 11.48 -17.79 -1.88
CA THR A 101 12.73 -18.27 -1.31
C THR A 101 12.56 -19.45 -0.37
N SER A 102 11.43 -19.59 0.30
CA SER A 102 11.27 -20.57 1.37
C SER A 102 10.32 -21.73 1.05
N ARG A 103 9.49 -21.62 0.01
CA ARG A 103 8.41 -22.58 -0.30
C ARG A 103 7.53 -22.92 0.92
N ARG A 104 7.59 -22.11 1.96
CA ARG A 104 6.82 -22.31 3.19
C ARG A 104 5.64 -21.34 3.22
N ARG A 105 4.50 -21.79 3.72
CA ARG A 105 3.38 -20.89 4.03
C ARG A 105 3.83 -19.88 5.08
N SER A 106 3.58 -18.59 4.81
CA SER A 106 3.77 -17.57 5.83
C SER A 106 2.79 -17.81 6.97
N PRO A 107 3.26 -17.82 8.23
CA PRO A 107 2.35 -17.87 9.39
C PRO A 107 1.46 -16.63 9.49
N ASP A 108 1.82 -15.55 8.78
CA ASP A 108 1.13 -14.25 8.83
C ASP A 108 0.04 -14.10 7.76
N ARG A 109 -0.29 -15.18 7.06
CA ARG A 109 -1.33 -15.19 6.01
C ARG A 109 -2.66 -14.58 6.45
N GLU A 110 -3.03 -14.72 7.72
CA GLU A 110 -4.29 -14.23 8.28
C GLU A 110 -4.23 -12.73 8.63
N LYS A 111 -3.05 -12.13 8.66
CA LYS A 111 -2.86 -10.74 9.09
C LYS A 111 -3.07 -9.72 7.97
N GLY A 112 -3.27 -10.16 6.74
CA GLY A 112 -3.53 -9.29 5.59
C GLY A 112 -2.29 -8.81 4.84
N ALA A 113 -2.46 -7.74 4.07
CA ALA A 113 -1.42 -7.19 3.22
C ALA A 113 -0.36 -6.41 3.99
N ILE A 114 0.86 -6.41 3.47
CA ILE A 114 1.96 -5.54 3.86
C ILE A 114 2.33 -4.53 2.76
N ASP A 115 1.86 -4.78 1.55
CA ASP A 115 1.88 -3.84 0.44
C ASP A 115 0.61 -3.00 0.49
N HIS A 116 0.75 -1.69 0.41
CA HIS A 116 -0.38 -0.77 0.51
C HIS A 116 -0.35 0.28 -0.57
N CYS A 117 -1.54 0.77 -0.89
CA CYS A 117 -1.71 1.97 -1.68
C CYS A 117 -2.76 2.87 -1.04
N PHE A 118 -2.44 4.14 -0.93
CA PHE A 118 -3.31 5.18 -0.40
C PHE A 118 -3.48 6.30 -1.41
N ILE A 119 -4.63 6.94 -1.38
CA ILE A 119 -4.88 8.24 -2.01
C ILE A 119 -5.00 9.32 -0.93
N TYR A 120 -4.36 10.46 -1.18
CA TYR A 120 -4.38 11.63 -0.31
C TYR A 120 -4.65 12.90 -1.12
N ASN A 121 -5.36 13.86 -0.53
CA ASN A 121 -5.70 15.13 -1.17
C ASN A 121 -6.36 14.93 -2.54
N ALA A 122 -7.32 14.00 -2.64
CA ALA A 122 -8.06 13.78 -3.88
C ALA A 122 -8.78 15.07 -4.28
N GLN A 123 -8.42 15.61 -5.45
CA GLN A 123 -9.05 16.80 -6.00
C GLN A 123 -10.46 16.48 -6.50
N GLU A 124 -11.33 17.49 -6.62
CA GLU A 124 -12.67 17.32 -7.16
C GLU A 124 -12.64 16.59 -8.52
N GLY A 125 -13.44 15.56 -8.67
CA GLY A 125 -13.51 14.72 -9.86
C GLY A 125 -12.41 13.66 -9.98
N VAL A 126 -11.45 13.62 -9.07
CA VAL A 126 -10.52 12.48 -8.99
C VAL A 126 -11.19 11.32 -8.27
N ALA A 127 -11.16 10.15 -8.87
CA ALA A 127 -11.75 8.94 -8.30
C ALA A 127 -10.90 7.71 -8.61
N VAL A 128 -10.67 6.87 -7.64
CA VAL A 128 -10.15 5.51 -7.88
C VAL A 128 -11.28 4.67 -8.44
N LYS A 129 -11.16 4.20 -9.67
CA LYS A 129 -12.17 3.38 -10.34
C LYS A 129 -11.97 1.91 -10.06
N VAL A 130 -10.75 1.45 -10.24
CA VAL A 130 -10.39 0.04 -10.04
C VAL A 130 -9.21 -0.07 -9.08
N PHE A 131 -9.31 -1.01 -8.19
CA PHE A 131 -8.18 -1.53 -7.42
C PHE A 131 -8.16 -3.05 -7.59
N ASP A 132 -7.06 -3.59 -8.10
CA ASP A 132 -6.90 -5.03 -8.32
C ASP A 132 -5.55 -5.52 -7.80
N CYS A 133 -5.58 -6.67 -7.13
CA CYS A 133 -4.40 -7.41 -6.76
C CYS A 133 -4.15 -8.51 -7.81
N ILE A 134 -3.12 -8.33 -8.64
CA ILE A 134 -2.84 -9.21 -9.77
C ILE A 134 -2.24 -10.52 -9.27
N THR A 135 -3.07 -11.55 -9.14
CA THR A 135 -2.68 -12.88 -8.62
C THR A 135 -2.48 -13.91 -9.73
N ALA A 136 -2.18 -13.47 -10.94
CA ALA A 136 -1.93 -14.36 -12.07
C ALA A 136 -0.81 -15.37 -11.76
N ARG A 137 -0.98 -16.63 -12.18
CA ARG A 137 -0.06 -17.73 -11.85
C ARG A 137 1.40 -17.45 -12.22
N PHE A 138 1.66 -16.61 -13.20
CA PHE A 138 3.02 -16.27 -13.58
C PHE A 138 3.70 -15.32 -12.58
N THR A 139 2.96 -14.50 -11.85
CA THR A 139 3.52 -13.51 -10.91
C THR A 139 4.34 -14.16 -9.83
N VAL A 140 3.91 -15.30 -9.28
CA VAL A 140 4.64 -16.06 -8.25
C VAL A 140 6.00 -16.59 -8.72
N LYS A 141 6.26 -16.58 -10.02
CA LYS A 141 7.57 -16.94 -10.59
C LYS A 141 8.52 -15.75 -10.72
N LEU A 142 7.98 -14.54 -10.71
CA LEU A 142 8.72 -13.30 -10.94
C LEU A 142 9.01 -12.55 -9.65
N THR A 143 8.10 -12.64 -8.69
CA THR A 143 8.17 -11.89 -7.44
C THR A 143 7.54 -12.68 -6.30
N ASP A 144 7.89 -12.36 -5.09
CA ASP A 144 7.26 -12.84 -3.85
C ASP A 144 6.17 -11.90 -3.33
N HIS A 145 5.89 -10.80 -4.06
CA HIS A 145 4.77 -9.90 -3.84
C HIS A 145 3.84 -9.88 -5.05
N TYR A 146 2.55 -9.69 -4.84
CA TYR A 146 1.61 -9.49 -5.93
C TYR A 146 1.59 -8.00 -6.33
N PRO A 147 1.62 -7.70 -7.65
CA PRO A 147 1.45 -6.33 -8.13
C PRO A 147 0.04 -5.82 -7.86
N TYR A 148 -0.07 -4.52 -7.61
CA TYR A 148 -1.34 -3.80 -7.62
C TYR A 148 -1.56 -3.09 -8.94
N LEU A 149 -2.79 -3.09 -9.39
CA LEU A 149 -3.30 -2.21 -10.43
C LEU A 149 -4.25 -1.19 -9.79
N ILE A 150 -4.02 0.07 -10.09
CA ILE A 150 -4.93 1.15 -9.72
C ILE A 150 -5.29 1.90 -10.98
N ASP A 151 -6.58 1.90 -11.34
CA ASP A 151 -7.12 2.77 -12.38
C ASP A 151 -7.82 3.94 -11.70
N ALA A 152 -7.37 5.15 -12.01
CA ALA A 152 -7.91 6.37 -11.45
C ALA A 152 -8.28 7.38 -12.54
N ALA A 153 -9.47 7.94 -12.43
CA ALA A 153 -9.81 9.16 -13.18
C ALA A 153 -9.15 10.35 -12.48
N LEU A 154 -8.44 11.16 -13.26
CA LEU A 154 -7.74 12.37 -12.80
C LEU A 154 -8.39 13.62 -13.34
#